data_69f7c764ca492bc292b5444314baa440
#
_entry.id   69f7c764ca492bc292b5444314baa440
#
_cell.length_a   1.000
_cell.length_b   1.000
_cell.length_c   1.000
_cell.angle_alpha   90.00
_cell.angle_beta   90.00
_cell.angle_gamma   90.00
#
_symmetry.space_group_name_H-M   'P 1'
#
loop_
_entity.id
_entity.type
_entity.pdbx_description
1 polymer ?
#
loop_
_entity_poly.entity_id
_entity_poly.type
_entity_poly.pdbx_seq_one_letter_code
_entity_poly.pdbx_strand_id
1 'polypeptide(L)'
;MDDNQLGASSPEEGLTVAVTEIERSAAQLGWDRASTVYALVPTGELLELDELPADMRDQLESTWDHSPHTLTAVIQEDLPGTDLEETLAQLGWPESVLGAAVCTERVMVPPEVQDSAPEDPQEAVEYFANHPDRDEVRIVTGVLRSGESWCAVRTRSHDEDDEVAQGMNLVPGLVDALLATFAPAQARDVPAAGGCGCGSGGGGCGCGSGGCGC
;
A
#
# COMPACT_ATOMS: atom_id res chain seq x y z
N MET A 1 -7.81 31.22 -21.94
CA MET A 1 -7.35 30.88 -20.58
C MET A 1 -6.69 29.53 -20.75
N ASP A 2 -5.37 29.60 -20.86
CA ASP A 2 -4.58 28.41 -21.07
C ASP A 2 -4.59 27.62 -19.75
N ASP A 3 -5.39 26.54 -19.69
CA ASP A 3 -5.18 25.50 -18.72
C ASP A 3 -3.81 24.88 -19.05
N ASN A 4 -2.82 25.39 -18.35
CA ASN A 4 -1.47 24.88 -18.38
C ASN A 4 -1.49 23.49 -17.76
N GLN A 5 -1.77 22.49 -18.58
CA GLN A 5 -1.63 21.08 -18.28
C GLN A 5 -0.11 20.78 -18.22
N LEU A 6 0.52 21.31 -17.15
CA LEU A 6 1.87 20.96 -16.81
C LEU A 6 1.80 19.50 -16.33
N GLY A 7 2.35 18.61 -17.11
CA GLY A 7 2.53 17.23 -16.72
C GLY A 7 3.27 17.10 -15.40
N ALA A 8 3.18 15.93 -14.77
CA ALA A 8 3.85 15.67 -13.51
C ALA A 8 5.32 16.05 -13.59
N SER A 9 5.73 17.05 -12.80
CA SER A 9 7.08 17.64 -12.85
C SER A 9 8.09 16.88 -11.97
N SER A 10 7.59 15.98 -11.12
CA SER A 10 8.38 15.15 -10.21
C SER A 10 7.75 13.77 -9.99
N PRO A 11 8.51 12.78 -9.51
CA PRO A 11 7.97 11.47 -9.14
C PRO A 11 6.85 11.56 -8.09
N GLU A 12 7.00 12.44 -7.10
CA GLU A 12 5.99 12.68 -6.05
C GLU A 12 4.68 13.21 -6.63
N GLU A 13 4.75 14.15 -7.58
CA GLU A 13 3.58 14.68 -8.26
C GLU A 13 2.90 13.60 -9.12
N GLY A 14 3.65 12.78 -9.84
CA GLY A 14 3.14 11.64 -10.59
C GLY A 14 2.43 10.63 -9.68
N LEU A 15 2.98 10.34 -8.51
CA LEU A 15 2.34 9.48 -7.51
C LEU A 15 1.06 10.10 -6.98
N THR A 16 1.07 11.40 -6.66
CA THR A 16 -0.12 12.14 -6.18
C THR A 16 -1.26 12.06 -7.19
N VAL A 17 -0.96 12.29 -8.47
CA VAL A 17 -1.95 12.18 -9.55
C VAL A 17 -2.51 10.77 -9.64
N ALA A 18 -1.64 9.75 -9.69
CA ALA A 18 -2.06 8.35 -9.80
C ALA A 18 -2.96 7.91 -8.63
N VAL A 19 -2.60 8.25 -7.38
CA VAL A 19 -3.41 7.93 -6.19
C VAL A 19 -4.76 8.65 -6.23
N THR A 20 -4.78 9.92 -6.65
CA THR A 20 -6.02 10.69 -6.78
C THR A 20 -6.95 10.12 -7.85
N GLU A 21 -6.40 9.66 -8.98
CA GLU A 21 -7.15 9.01 -10.05
C GLU A 21 -7.73 7.65 -9.62
N ILE A 22 -6.94 6.85 -8.89
CA ILE A 22 -7.42 5.58 -8.32
C ILE A 22 -8.58 5.84 -7.36
N GLU A 23 -8.45 6.83 -6.46
CA GLU A 23 -9.49 7.18 -5.50
C GLU A 23 -10.77 7.62 -6.21
N ARG A 24 -10.66 8.51 -7.19
CA ARG A 24 -11.78 9.01 -7.97
C ARG A 24 -12.48 7.91 -8.77
N SER A 25 -11.71 6.98 -9.33
CA SER A 25 -12.25 5.82 -10.03
C SER A 25 -12.97 4.86 -9.08
N ALA A 26 -12.42 4.64 -7.89
CA ALA A 26 -13.05 3.84 -6.85
C ALA A 26 -14.35 4.47 -6.33
N ALA A 27 -14.39 5.80 -6.19
CA ALA A 27 -15.60 6.53 -5.80
C ALA A 27 -16.76 6.32 -6.79
N GLN A 28 -16.46 6.31 -8.10
CA GLN A 28 -17.46 6.06 -9.15
C GLN A 28 -18.03 4.62 -9.10
N LEU A 29 -17.25 3.67 -8.61
CA LEU A 29 -17.69 2.28 -8.45
C LEU A 29 -18.52 2.03 -7.19
N GLY A 30 -18.61 3.02 -6.28
CA GLY A 30 -19.33 2.95 -5.02
C GLY A 30 -18.56 2.21 -3.93
N TRP A 31 -19.24 1.92 -2.84
CA TRP A 31 -18.72 1.27 -1.63
C TRP A 31 -18.89 -0.25 -1.64
N ASP A 32 -18.40 -0.90 -0.59
CA ASP A 32 -18.48 -2.35 -0.34
C ASP A 32 -17.68 -3.15 -1.39
N ARG A 33 -16.49 -2.65 -1.70
CA ARG A 33 -15.58 -3.26 -2.69
C ARG A 33 -14.45 -4.04 -2.03
N ALA A 34 -14.05 -5.12 -2.69
CA ALA A 34 -12.85 -5.85 -2.29
C ALA A 34 -11.61 -4.96 -2.46
N SER A 35 -10.61 -5.20 -1.62
CA SER A 35 -9.31 -4.53 -1.75
C SER A 35 -8.71 -4.81 -3.11
N THR A 36 -8.15 -3.78 -3.74
CA THR A 36 -7.54 -3.85 -5.06
C THR A 36 -6.11 -3.34 -4.98
N VAL A 37 -5.19 -4.09 -5.56
CA VAL A 37 -3.77 -3.73 -5.65
C VAL A 37 -3.42 -3.31 -7.06
N TYR A 38 -2.59 -2.31 -7.19
CA TYR A 38 -2.16 -1.73 -8.47
C TYR A 38 -0.64 -1.73 -8.57
N ALA A 39 -0.12 -2.08 -9.74
CA ALA A 39 1.23 -1.71 -10.15
C ALA A 39 1.21 -0.30 -10.72
N LEU A 40 2.15 0.54 -10.33
CA LEU A 40 2.35 1.87 -10.92
C LEU A 40 3.54 1.81 -11.88
N VAL A 41 3.24 1.98 -13.17
CA VAL A 41 4.21 1.84 -14.26
C VAL A 41 4.28 3.17 -15.02
N PRO A 42 5.48 3.62 -15.45
CA PRO A 42 5.58 4.79 -16.30
C PRO A 42 4.74 4.64 -17.57
N THR A 43 3.89 5.60 -17.86
CA THR A 43 2.98 5.55 -19.01
C THR A 43 3.76 5.40 -20.32
N GLY A 44 4.90 6.08 -20.45
CA GLY A 44 5.77 5.96 -21.62
C GLY A 44 6.29 4.53 -21.84
N GLU A 45 6.66 3.80 -20.78
CA GLU A 45 7.12 2.41 -20.88
C GLU A 45 6.00 1.46 -21.31
N LEU A 46 4.76 1.70 -20.83
CA LEU A 46 3.61 0.91 -21.28
C LEU A 46 3.34 1.08 -22.79
N LEU A 47 3.49 2.29 -23.30
CA LEU A 47 3.30 2.60 -24.72
C LEU A 47 4.36 1.96 -25.65
N GLU A 48 5.52 1.58 -25.09
CA GLU A 48 6.57 0.86 -25.82
C GLU A 48 6.29 -0.65 -25.95
N LEU A 49 5.29 -1.20 -25.23
CA LEU A 49 4.96 -2.60 -25.31
C LEU A 49 4.28 -2.95 -26.64
N ASP A 50 4.83 -3.90 -27.39
CA ASP A 50 4.29 -4.34 -28.68
C ASP A 50 2.89 -4.99 -28.54
N GLU A 51 2.63 -5.65 -27.42
CA GLU A 51 1.39 -6.41 -27.16
C GLU A 51 0.28 -5.58 -26.52
N LEU A 52 0.45 -4.27 -26.38
CA LEU A 52 -0.58 -3.40 -25.80
C LEU A 52 -1.79 -3.33 -26.76
N PRO A 53 -3.04 -3.63 -26.30
CA PRO A 53 -4.24 -3.50 -27.10
C PRO A 53 -4.38 -2.10 -27.68
N ALA A 54 -4.86 -2.01 -28.94
CA ALA A 54 -4.90 -0.73 -29.66
C ALA A 54 -5.79 0.32 -28.99
N ASP A 55 -6.94 -0.09 -28.44
CA ASP A 55 -7.86 0.76 -27.71
C ASP A 55 -7.24 1.31 -26.42
N MET A 56 -6.46 0.49 -25.71
CA MET A 56 -5.72 0.93 -24.51
C MET A 56 -4.58 1.88 -24.90
N ARG A 57 -3.86 1.58 -26.00
CA ARG A 57 -2.82 2.48 -26.52
C ARG A 57 -3.38 3.84 -26.86
N ASP A 58 -4.48 3.90 -27.63
CA ASP A 58 -5.13 5.15 -28.02
C ASP A 58 -5.58 5.95 -26.79
N GLN A 59 -6.08 5.28 -25.76
CA GLN A 59 -6.49 5.93 -24.50
C GLN A 59 -5.28 6.50 -23.77
N LEU A 60 -4.20 5.73 -23.61
CA LEU A 60 -2.99 6.19 -22.92
C LEU A 60 -2.32 7.36 -23.69
N GLU A 61 -2.22 7.27 -25.03
CA GLU A 61 -1.68 8.35 -25.85
C GLU A 61 -2.51 9.63 -25.75
N SER A 62 -3.83 9.52 -25.64
CA SER A 62 -4.72 10.68 -25.54
C SER A 62 -4.63 11.41 -24.18
N THR A 63 -4.23 10.73 -23.14
CA THR A 63 -4.16 11.26 -21.77
C THR A 63 -2.72 11.55 -21.32
N TRP A 64 -1.71 11.01 -22.03
CA TRP A 64 -0.32 11.17 -21.65
C TRP A 64 0.22 12.56 -21.96
N ASP A 65 0.75 13.20 -20.95
CA ASP A 65 1.36 14.54 -21.00
C ASP A 65 2.83 14.54 -21.45
N HIS A 66 3.35 13.38 -21.88
CA HIS A 66 4.74 13.14 -22.24
C HIS A 66 5.76 13.31 -21.08
N SER A 67 5.28 13.43 -19.84
CA SER A 67 6.16 13.44 -18.67
C SER A 67 6.69 12.03 -18.37
N PRO A 68 7.98 11.89 -18.02
CA PRO A 68 8.54 10.63 -17.56
C PRO A 68 8.01 10.21 -16.18
N HIS A 69 7.33 11.11 -15.48
CA HIS A 69 6.78 10.89 -14.14
C HIS A 69 5.30 10.53 -14.15
N THR A 70 4.65 10.57 -15.32
CA THR A 70 3.25 10.13 -15.44
C THR A 70 3.17 8.62 -15.28
N LEU A 71 2.35 8.20 -14.32
CA LEU A 71 2.18 6.80 -13.95
C LEU A 71 0.80 6.30 -14.37
N THR A 72 0.76 5.10 -14.89
CA THR A 72 -0.47 4.35 -15.15
C THR A 72 -0.64 3.28 -14.06
N ALA A 73 -1.82 3.26 -13.46
CA ALA A 73 -2.19 2.25 -12.47
C ALA A 73 -2.75 1.00 -13.19
N VAL A 74 -2.07 -0.13 -13.03
CA VAL A 74 -2.44 -1.41 -13.62
C VAL A 74 -2.95 -2.33 -12.51
N ILE A 75 -4.24 -2.70 -12.59
CA ILE A 75 -4.87 -3.60 -11.61
C ILE A 75 -4.16 -4.96 -11.64
N GLN A 76 -3.88 -5.48 -10.45
CA GLN A 76 -3.33 -6.81 -10.27
C GLN A 76 -4.46 -7.78 -9.96
N GLU A 77 -4.65 -8.74 -10.85
CA GLU A 77 -5.59 -9.85 -10.70
C GLU A 77 -4.85 -11.09 -10.19
N ASP A 78 -5.60 -12.10 -9.72
CA ASP A 78 -5.07 -13.40 -9.28
C ASP A 78 -3.95 -13.30 -8.22
N LEU A 79 -4.12 -12.38 -7.27
CA LEU A 79 -3.14 -12.17 -6.20
C LEU A 79 -3.13 -13.36 -5.21
N PRO A 80 -1.95 -13.71 -4.68
CA PRO A 80 -1.84 -14.70 -3.62
C PRO A 80 -2.44 -14.16 -2.30
N GLY A 81 -2.93 -15.06 -1.45
CA GLY A 81 -3.42 -14.70 -0.12
C GLY A 81 -4.94 -14.61 -0.03
N THR A 82 -5.43 -14.68 1.20
CA THR A 82 -6.86 -14.63 1.53
C THR A 82 -7.31 -13.26 2.02
N ASP A 83 -6.36 -12.45 2.46
CA ASP A 83 -6.55 -11.07 2.90
C ASP A 83 -5.45 -10.15 2.34
N LEU A 84 -5.59 -8.85 2.61
CA LEU A 84 -4.67 -7.85 2.07
C LEU A 84 -3.27 -7.98 2.65
N GLU A 85 -3.14 -8.26 3.94
CA GLU A 85 -1.86 -8.37 4.64
C GLU A 85 -1.07 -9.56 4.11
N GLU A 86 -1.71 -10.71 3.95
CA GLU A 86 -1.10 -11.92 3.38
C GLU A 86 -0.71 -11.70 1.92
N THR A 87 -1.56 -11.03 1.15
CA THR A 87 -1.29 -10.65 -0.25
C THR A 87 -0.03 -9.79 -0.34
N LEU A 88 0.04 -8.70 0.42
CA LEU A 88 1.19 -7.79 0.39
C LEU A 88 2.48 -8.48 0.85
N ALA A 89 2.40 -9.38 1.84
CA ALA A 89 3.57 -10.13 2.32
C ALA A 89 4.20 -11.05 1.25
N GLN A 90 3.40 -11.54 0.31
CA GLN A 90 3.84 -12.43 -0.77
C GLN A 90 4.15 -11.71 -2.07
N LEU A 91 3.75 -10.44 -2.19
CA LEU A 91 3.87 -9.68 -3.43
C LEU A 91 5.31 -9.22 -3.68
N GLY A 92 5.76 -9.30 -4.92
CA GLY A 92 7.04 -8.77 -5.36
C GLY A 92 6.93 -8.20 -6.78
N TRP A 93 7.69 -7.16 -7.06
CA TRP A 93 7.57 -6.39 -8.29
C TRP A 93 8.81 -6.49 -9.16
N PRO A 94 8.65 -6.63 -10.50
CA PRO A 94 9.76 -6.48 -11.45
C PRO A 94 10.29 -5.04 -11.45
N GLU A 95 11.46 -4.83 -12.04
CA GLU A 95 12.12 -3.51 -12.07
C GLU A 95 11.33 -2.45 -12.85
N SER A 96 10.53 -2.85 -13.82
CA SER A 96 9.64 -1.98 -14.59
C SER A 96 8.49 -1.37 -13.77
N VAL A 97 8.18 -1.93 -12.60
CA VAL A 97 7.17 -1.37 -11.69
C VAL A 97 7.86 -0.38 -10.76
N LEU A 98 7.61 0.90 -10.96
CA LEU A 98 8.21 1.97 -10.17
C LEU A 98 7.50 2.22 -8.84
N GLY A 99 6.22 1.87 -8.75
CA GLY A 99 5.42 2.05 -7.55
C GLY A 99 4.33 1.01 -7.41
N ALA A 100 3.70 0.98 -6.27
CA ALA A 100 2.53 0.17 -6.00
C ALA A 100 1.48 1.00 -5.26
N ALA A 101 0.21 0.68 -5.48
CA ALA A 101 -0.87 1.28 -4.72
C ALA A 101 -1.88 0.22 -4.30
N VAL A 102 -2.64 0.54 -3.26
CA VAL A 102 -3.75 -0.27 -2.79
C VAL A 102 -4.95 0.63 -2.54
N CYS A 103 -6.14 0.16 -2.94
CA CYS A 103 -7.43 0.71 -2.54
C CYS A 103 -8.11 -0.31 -1.65
N THR A 104 -8.48 0.09 -0.43
CA THR A 104 -9.14 -0.80 0.55
C THR A 104 -10.16 -0.04 1.36
N GLU A 105 -11.17 -0.73 1.86
CA GLU A 105 -12.18 -0.17 2.75
C GLU A 105 -12.00 -0.76 4.15
N ARG A 106 -12.13 0.08 5.16
CA ARG A 106 -11.97 -0.29 6.58
C ARG A 106 -13.05 0.38 7.43
N VAL A 107 -13.42 -0.29 8.50
CA VAL A 107 -14.24 0.32 9.56
C VAL A 107 -13.34 1.11 10.49
N MET A 108 -13.72 2.36 10.73
CA MET A 108 -13.10 3.22 11.73
C MET A 108 -14.06 3.46 12.88
N VAL A 109 -13.52 3.56 14.10
CA VAL A 109 -14.24 3.97 15.29
C VAL A 109 -13.40 5.01 16.05
N PRO A 110 -14.02 5.89 16.82
CA PRO A 110 -13.29 6.83 17.67
C PRO A 110 -12.33 6.11 18.64
N PRO A 111 -11.21 6.75 19.03
CA PRO A 111 -10.23 6.16 19.95
C PRO A 111 -10.84 5.65 21.27
N GLU A 112 -11.79 6.38 21.84
CA GLU A 112 -12.47 6.02 23.08
C GLU A 112 -13.26 4.70 22.95
N VAL A 113 -13.75 4.41 21.76
CA VAL A 113 -14.44 3.16 21.43
C VAL A 113 -13.44 2.01 21.31
N GLN A 114 -12.26 2.28 20.74
CA GLN A 114 -11.17 1.29 20.65
C GLN A 114 -10.69 0.88 22.05
N ASP A 115 -10.53 1.83 22.97
CA ASP A 115 -10.10 1.59 24.35
C ASP A 115 -11.13 0.78 25.16
N SER A 116 -12.37 0.76 24.72
CA SER A 116 -13.48 0.06 25.35
C SER A 116 -13.82 -1.29 24.73
N ALA A 117 -13.05 -1.71 23.71
CA ALA A 117 -13.32 -2.94 22.98
C ALA A 117 -13.09 -4.19 23.83
N PRO A 118 -13.87 -5.28 23.62
CA PRO A 118 -13.61 -6.58 24.23
C PRO A 118 -12.19 -7.10 23.92
N GLU A 119 -11.62 -7.84 24.87
CA GLU A 119 -10.29 -8.48 24.68
C GLU A 119 -10.36 -9.67 23.69
N ASP A 120 -11.51 -10.31 23.56
CA ASP A 120 -11.71 -11.39 22.60
C ASP A 120 -11.79 -10.84 21.18
N PRO A 121 -10.96 -11.35 20.24
CA PRO A 121 -10.91 -10.81 18.88
C PRO A 121 -12.23 -10.92 18.10
N GLN A 122 -13.02 -11.98 18.33
CA GLN A 122 -14.30 -12.15 17.63
C GLN A 122 -15.35 -11.20 18.18
N GLU A 123 -15.42 -11.05 19.50
CA GLU A 123 -16.31 -10.09 20.15
C GLU A 123 -15.94 -8.66 19.78
N ALA A 124 -14.63 -8.34 19.67
CA ALA A 124 -14.16 -7.02 19.22
C ALA A 124 -14.60 -6.69 17.78
N VAL A 125 -14.52 -7.66 16.86
CA VAL A 125 -15.02 -7.49 15.49
C VAL A 125 -16.51 -7.18 15.47
N GLU A 126 -17.32 -7.94 16.20
CA GLU A 126 -18.77 -7.70 16.30
C GLU A 126 -19.08 -6.36 16.97
N TYR A 127 -18.32 -5.99 18.00
CA TYR A 127 -18.45 -4.72 18.71
C TYR A 127 -18.21 -3.53 17.77
N PHE A 128 -17.12 -3.54 17.02
CA PHE A 128 -16.81 -2.47 16.06
C PHE A 128 -17.80 -2.44 14.88
N ALA A 129 -18.16 -3.60 14.36
CA ALA A 129 -19.09 -3.70 13.23
C ALA A 129 -20.48 -3.15 13.53
N ASN A 130 -20.92 -3.20 14.80
CA ASN A 130 -22.25 -2.75 15.21
C ASN A 130 -22.24 -1.43 16.01
N HIS A 131 -21.06 -0.80 16.20
CA HIS A 131 -20.98 0.42 17.00
C HIS A 131 -21.68 1.60 16.30
N PRO A 132 -22.52 2.41 16.99
CA PRO A 132 -23.25 3.52 16.38
C PRO A 132 -22.32 4.64 15.85
N ASP A 133 -21.15 4.82 16.45
CA ASP A 133 -20.18 5.83 16.05
C ASP A 133 -19.12 5.28 15.07
N ARG A 134 -19.38 4.11 14.49
CA ARG A 134 -18.53 3.59 13.41
C ARG A 134 -18.72 4.41 12.14
N ASP A 135 -17.63 4.61 11.43
CA ASP A 135 -17.66 5.07 10.06
C ASP A 135 -16.89 4.09 9.16
N GLU A 136 -17.15 4.14 7.89
CA GLU A 136 -16.39 3.37 6.91
C GLU A 136 -15.51 4.31 6.12
N VAL A 137 -14.26 3.92 5.92
CA VAL A 137 -13.30 4.71 5.18
C VAL A 137 -12.75 3.93 4.01
N ARG A 138 -12.67 4.57 2.85
CA ARG A 138 -11.88 4.10 1.73
C ARG A 138 -10.53 4.76 1.81
N ILE A 139 -9.49 3.94 1.76
CA ILE A 139 -8.11 4.34 1.82
C ILE A 139 -7.46 3.95 0.51
N VAL A 140 -6.89 4.91 -0.19
CA VAL A 140 -5.98 4.67 -1.31
C VAL A 140 -4.60 5.11 -0.86
N THR A 141 -3.66 4.18 -0.86
CA THR A 141 -2.26 4.44 -0.52
C THR A 141 -1.39 4.03 -1.68
N GLY A 142 -0.52 4.92 -2.12
CA GLY A 142 0.49 4.64 -3.12
C GLY A 142 1.89 4.92 -2.59
N VAL A 143 2.86 4.14 -3.05
CA VAL A 143 4.28 4.32 -2.75
C VAL A 143 5.10 4.15 -4.02
N LEU A 144 6.23 4.85 -4.10
CA LEU A 144 7.26 4.59 -5.10
C LEU A 144 8.38 3.73 -4.50
N ARG A 145 9.07 2.99 -5.34
CA ARG A 145 10.25 2.20 -4.97
C ARG A 145 11.36 3.07 -4.34
N SER A 146 11.40 4.34 -4.68
CA SER A 146 12.34 5.35 -4.13
C SER A 146 11.97 5.82 -2.72
N GLY A 147 10.76 5.52 -2.24
CA GLY A 147 10.34 5.78 -0.86
C GLY A 147 9.26 6.85 -0.69
N GLU A 148 8.89 7.57 -1.75
CA GLU A 148 7.79 8.53 -1.70
C GLU A 148 6.47 7.82 -1.44
N SER A 149 5.58 8.48 -0.70
CA SER A 149 4.25 7.94 -0.40
C SER A 149 3.18 9.02 -0.52
N TRP A 150 2.00 8.62 -0.93
CA TRP A 150 0.81 9.48 -0.94
C TRP A 150 -0.42 8.67 -0.58
N CYS A 151 -1.32 9.29 0.17
CA CYS A 151 -2.57 8.66 0.61
C CYS A 151 -3.75 9.59 0.29
N ALA A 152 -4.89 8.98 -0.03
CA ALA A 152 -6.19 9.62 -0.10
C ALA A 152 -7.17 8.82 0.77
N VAL A 153 -7.91 9.49 1.63
CA VAL A 153 -8.84 8.88 2.58
C VAL A 153 -10.19 9.56 2.45
N ARG A 154 -11.21 8.79 2.07
CA ARG A 154 -12.60 9.21 1.97
C ARG A 154 -13.40 8.52 3.05
N THR A 155 -14.24 9.25 3.77
CA THR A 155 -15.18 8.68 4.74
C THR A 155 -16.57 8.50 4.10
N ARG A 156 -17.27 7.42 4.45
CA ARG A 156 -18.59 7.14 3.88
C ARG A 156 -19.66 8.13 4.34
N SER A 157 -19.49 8.67 5.53
CA SER A 157 -20.38 9.71 6.08
C SER A 157 -20.19 11.09 5.40
N HIS A 158 -19.05 11.31 4.72
CA HIS A 158 -18.70 12.55 4.03
C HIS A 158 -18.12 12.17 2.65
N ASP A 159 -19.01 11.70 1.76
CA ASP A 159 -18.65 11.10 0.46
C ASP A 159 -18.62 12.15 -0.67
N GLU A 160 -18.08 13.33 -0.38
CA GLU A 160 -17.92 14.42 -1.35
C GLU A 160 -16.44 14.53 -1.76
N ASP A 161 -16.20 14.92 -3.03
CA ASP A 161 -14.83 14.95 -3.58
C ASP A 161 -13.91 15.98 -2.90
N ASP A 162 -14.47 17.05 -2.37
CA ASP A 162 -13.76 18.10 -1.65
C ASP A 162 -13.50 17.77 -0.16
N GLU A 163 -14.07 16.69 0.35
CA GLU A 163 -13.87 16.20 1.71
C GLU A 163 -12.83 15.07 1.79
N VAL A 164 -12.25 14.65 0.66
CA VAL A 164 -11.18 13.63 0.64
C VAL A 164 -9.92 14.17 1.28
N ALA A 165 -9.53 13.58 2.42
CA ALA A 165 -8.27 13.91 3.05
C ALA A 165 -7.10 13.34 2.25
N GLN A 166 -6.13 14.16 1.89
CA GLN A 166 -4.96 13.73 1.12
C GLN A 166 -3.67 14.17 1.79
N GLY A 167 -2.61 13.37 1.66
CA GLY A 167 -1.30 13.71 2.20
C GLY A 167 -0.33 12.55 2.23
N MET A 168 0.92 12.88 2.53
CA MET A 168 1.96 11.88 2.73
C MET A 168 1.70 11.09 4.02
N ASN A 169 1.91 9.79 3.96
CA ASN A 169 1.98 8.90 5.14
C ASN A 169 0.79 9.01 6.12
N LEU A 170 -0.43 9.23 5.61
CA LEU A 170 -1.62 9.28 6.47
C LEU A 170 -1.95 7.93 7.13
N VAL A 171 -1.50 6.83 6.52
CA VAL A 171 -1.70 5.44 7.01
C VAL A 171 -0.35 4.73 7.05
N PRO A 172 0.52 5.00 8.06
CA PRO A 172 1.90 4.54 8.09
C PRO A 172 2.05 3.02 7.94
N GLY A 173 1.21 2.23 8.61
CA GLY A 173 1.28 0.76 8.53
C GLY A 173 1.05 0.23 7.11
N LEU A 174 0.17 0.87 6.34
CA LEU A 174 -0.09 0.48 4.95
C LEU A 174 1.02 0.95 4.01
N VAL A 175 1.59 2.13 4.26
CA VAL A 175 2.77 2.63 3.55
C VAL A 175 3.95 1.68 3.74
N ASP A 176 4.26 1.29 4.99
CA ASP A 176 5.34 0.36 5.31
C ASP A 176 5.14 -1.01 4.66
N ALA A 177 3.92 -1.54 4.70
CA ALA A 177 3.57 -2.82 4.07
C ALA A 177 3.76 -2.77 2.54
N LEU A 178 3.36 -1.68 1.88
CA LEU A 178 3.57 -1.50 0.44
C LEU A 178 5.05 -1.35 0.10
N LEU A 179 5.82 -0.56 0.85
CA LEU A 179 7.27 -0.42 0.64
C LEU A 179 7.98 -1.76 0.81
N ALA A 180 7.56 -2.59 1.76
CA ALA A 180 8.12 -3.92 1.96
C ALA A 180 7.95 -4.85 0.74
N THR A 181 6.94 -4.61 -0.13
CA THR A 181 6.76 -5.39 -1.36
C THR A 181 7.89 -5.21 -2.37
N PHE A 182 8.67 -4.12 -2.27
CA PHE A 182 9.84 -3.86 -3.11
C PHE A 182 11.14 -4.41 -2.54
N ALA A 183 11.13 -4.92 -1.30
CA ALA A 183 12.31 -5.55 -0.72
C ALA A 183 12.63 -6.87 -1.44
N PRO A 184 13.94 -7.23 -1.60
CA PRO A 184 14.32 -8.52 -2.13
C PRO A 184 13.68 -9.66 -1.34
N ALA A 185 13.25 -10.73 -2.01
CA ALA A 185 12.58 -11.88 -1.37
C ALA A 185 13.35 -12.45 -0.17
N GLN A 186 14.68 -12.38 -0.19
CA GLN A 186 15.56 -12.84 0.89
C GLN A 186 15.54 -11.96 2.15
N ALA A 187 15.05 -10.71 2.05
CA ALA A 187 14.96 -9.79 3.19
C ALA A 187 13.64 -9.90 3.95
N ARG A 188 12.65 -10.61 3.40
CA ARG A 188 11.28 -10.71 3.96
C ARG A 188 11.15 -11.81 5.01
N ASP A 189 12.07 -12.81 5.02
CA ASP A 189 12.04 -13.96 5.93
C ASP A 189 12.81 -13.78 7.24
N VAL A 190 13.24 -12.55 7.58
CA VAL A 190 13.88 -12.32 8.88
C VAL A 190 12.77 -11.91 9.87
N PRO A 191 12.30 -12.83 10.74
CA PRO A 191 11.49 -12.42 11.87
C PRO A 191 12.34 -11.43 12.67
N ALA A 192 11.77 -10.29 13.04
CA ALA A 192 12.42 -9.32 13.91
C ALA A 192 12.97 -10.04 15.11
N ALA A 193 14.30 -10.32 15.10
CA ALA A 193 14.98 -10.98 16.20
C ALA A 193 14.89 -10.04 17.38
N GLY A 194 14.01 -10.40 18.32
CA GLY A 194 13.92 -9.78 19.62
C GLY A 194 15.34 -9.68 20.17
N GLY A 195 15.80 -8.46 20.40
CA GLY A 195 17.12 -8.18 20.93
C GLY A 195 17.34 -8.90 22.24
N CYS A 196 18.06 -9.98 22.20
CA CYS A 196 18.66 -10.56 23.38
C CYS A 196 19.79 -9.64 23.81
N GLY A 197 19.49 -8.77 24.75
CA GLY A 197 20.49 -8.01 25.48
C GLY A 197 21.45 -8.97 26.21
N CYS A 198 22.61 -9.22 25.62
CA CYS A 198 23.73 -9.83 26.33
C CYS A 198 24.34 -8.80 27.26
N GLY A 199 23.88 -8.80 28.51
CA GLY A 199 24.53 -8.13 29.60
C GLY A 199 25.96 -8.63 29.76
N SER A 200 26.90 -7.69 29.79
CA SER A 200 28.28 -7.90 30.12
C SER A 200 28.42 -8.49 31.55
N GLY A 201 28.86 -9.72 31.66
CA GLY A 201 29.29 -10.34 32.94
C GLY A 201 30.48 -11.21 32.65
N GLY A 202 31.66 -10.71 33.07
CA GLY A 202 32.92 -11.42 32.92
C GLY A 202 32.97 -12.66 33.82
N GLY A 203 33.66 -13.71 33.38
CA GLY A 203 33.94 -14.90 34.14
C GLY A 203 34.56 -15.96 33.28
N GLY A 204 35.84 -16.12 33.43
CA GLY A 204 36.67 -16.95 32.62
C GLY A 204 36.59 -18.44 32.96
N CYS A 205 37.35 -19.19 32.20
CA CYS A 205 38.04 -20.45 32.47
C CYS A 205 37.35 -21.75 32.11
N GLY A 206 38.12 -22.55 31.39
CA GLY A 206 38.16 -23.96 31.66
C GLY A 206 38.05 -24.87 30.45
N CYS A 207 39.22 -25.08 29.81
CA CYS A 207 39.47 -26.25 28.98
C CYS A 207 39.27 -27.52 29.77
N GLY A 208 38.47 -28.44 29.27
CA GLY A 208 38.40 -29.81 29.80
C GLY A 208 38.15 -30.79 28.67
N SER A 209 39.22 -31.46 28.29
CA SER A 209 39.25 -32.59 27.36
C SER A 209 38.61 -33.84 27.97
N GLY A 210 38.00 -34.68 27.13
CA GLY A 210 37.64 -36.06 27.42
C GLY A 210 36.29 -36.36 26.82
N GLY A 211 36.03 -37.23 25.86
CA GLY A 211 36.60 -38.52 25.64
C GLY A 211 35.44 -39.45 25.40
N CYS A 212 35.40 -39.99 24.22
CA CYS A 212 34.75 -41.18 23.67
C CYS A 212 33.77 -42.00 24.52
N GLY A 213 32.71 -42.48 23.88
CA GLY A 213 32.27 -43.82 24.14
C GLY A 213 30.78 -44.13 23.95
N CYS A 214 30.54 -45.00 22.98
CA CYS A 214 29.38 -45.83 22.66
C CYS A 214 28.19 -45.16 22.02
#